data_f7c4fd98fc5b051191c2da0c9471f452
#
_entry.id   f7c4fd98fc5b051191c2da0c9471f452
#
_cell.length_a   1.000
_cell.length_b   1.000
_cell.length_c   1.000
_cell.angle_alpha   90.00
_cell.angle_beta   90.00
_cell.angle_gamma   90.00
#
_symmetry.space_group_name_H-M   'P 1'
#
loop_
_entity.id
_entity.type
_entity.pdbx_description
1 polymer ?
#
loop_
_entity_poly.entity_id
_entity_poly.type
_entity_poly.pdbx_seq_one_letter_code
_entity_poly.pdbx_strand_id
1 'polypeptide(L)'
;MVSLKHYLVVREQAGAPTNPESPLFWSPQRNCGYTVGGIRLILTDVLRRADIKPARGAVGPRVHDLRHTMVGHRMRDWYKSGINPQSRLPYLATYLGHKDIRSTLVDLNITPELLQDAGERFRKNGATALQTRESLP
;
A
#
# COMPACT_ATOMS: atom_id res chain seq x y z
N MET A 1 8.03 3.43 -14.60
CA MET A 1 8.13 2.77 -13.28
C MET A 1 9.40 1.93 -13.26
N VAL A 2 10.37 2.28 -12.44
CA VAL A 2 11.62 1.51 -12.30
C VAL A 2 11.25 0.17 -11.65
N SER A 3 11.44 -0.93 -12.38
CA SER A 3 11.11 -2.26 -11.87
C SER A 3 12.19 -2.76 -10.91
N LEU A 4 11.82 -3.68 -10.00
CA LEU A 4 12.80 -4.36 -9.14
C LEU A 4 13.93 -5.01 -9.96
N LYS A 5 13.62 -5.53 -11.15
CA LYS A 5 14.61 -6.09 -12.09
C LYS A 5 15.68 -5.06 -12.48
N HIS A 6 15.26 -3.83 -12.82
CA HIS A 6 16.21 -2.75 -13.15
C HIS A 6 17.08 -2.39 -11.93
N TYR A 7 16.47 -2.32 -10.74
CA TYR A 7 17.23 -2.10 -9.51
C TYR A 7 18.32 -3.17 -9.29
N LEU A 8 18.00 -4.47 -9.51
CA LEU A 8 18.96 -5.56 -9.33
C LEU A 8 20.15 -5.43 -10.29
N VAL A 9 19.92 -5.05 -11.55
CA VAL A 9 20.99 -4.78 -12.52
C VAL A 9 21.89 -3.63 -12.04
N VAL A 10 21.30 -2.51 -11.66
CA VAL A 10 22.06 -1.35 -11.15
C VAL A 10 22.82 -1.70 -9.86
N ARG A 11 22.21 -2.49 -8.99
CA ARG A 11 22.81 -2.96 -7.75
C ARG A 11 24.08 -3.80 -8.02
N GLU A 12 24.01 -4.71 -8.99
CA GLU A 12 25.14 -5.55 -9.40
C GLU A 12 26.26 -4.71 -10.02
N GLN A 13 25.91 -3.79 -10.93
CA GLN A 13 26.86 -2.84 -11.52
C GLN A 13 27.56 -1.95 -10.48
N ALA A 14 26.89 -1.65 -9.38
CA ALA A 14 27.44 -0.92 -8.25
C ALA A 14 28.34 -1.76 -7.32
N GLY A 15 28.60 -3.03 -7.66
CA GLY A 15 29.48 -3.93 -6.91
C GLY A 15 28.84 -4.52 -5.65
N ALA A 16 27.52 -4.55 -5.55
CA ALA A 16 26.85 -5.18 -4.42
C ALA A 16 27.06 -6.71 -4.40
N PRO A 17 27.14 -7.33 -3.21
CA PRO A 17 27.27 -8.77 -3.09
C PRO A 17 26.09 -9.50 -3.74
N THR A 18 26.37 -10.58 -4.48
CA THR A 18 25.39 -11.36 -5.25
C THR A 18 24.95 -12.63 -4.54
N ASN A 19 25.51 -12.95 -3.36
CA ASN A 19 25.13 -14.15 -2.63
C ASN A 19 23.66 -14.06 -2.12
N PRO A 20 22.94 -15.18 -1.99
CA PRO A 20 21.54 -15.21 -1.57
C PRO A 20 21.27 -14.55 -0.20
N GLU A 21 22.25 -14.56 0.69
CA GLU A 21 22.14 -13.99 2.03
C GLU A 21 22.43 -12.48 2.06
N SER A 22 22.84 -11.90 0.93
CA SER A 22 23.14 -10.47 0.86
C SER A 22 21.86 -9.64 0.96
N PRO A 23 21.88 -8.49 1.65
CA PRO A 23 20.71 -7.64 1.76
C PRO A 23 20.27 -7.11 0.40
N LEU A 24 18.96 -7.19 0.11
CA LEU A 24 18.39 -6.68 -1.14
C LEU A 24 18.72 -5.20 -1.32
N PHE A 25 18.44 -4.39 -0.31
CA PHE A 25 18.76 -2.96 -0.32
C PHE A 25 20.14 -2.75 0.31
N TRP A 26 21.11 -2.46 -0.54
CA TRP A 26 22.51 -2.33 -0.20
C TRP A 26 23.01 -0.91 -0.44
N SER A 27 23.87 -0.42 0.46
CA SER A 27 24.50 0.90 0.39
C SER A 27 25.94 0.79 -0.09
N PRO A 28 26.27 1.34 -1.28
CA PRO A 28 27.65 1.36 -1.79
C PRO A 28 28.61 2.08 -0.83
N GLN A 29 28.16 3.20 -0.22
CA GLN A 29 29.00 4.04 0.64
C GLN A 29 29.38 3.35 1.95
N ARG A 30 28.51 2.46 2.46
CA ARG A 30 28.73 1.76 3.74
C ARG A 30 29.12 0.31 3.57
N ASN A 31 29.08 -0.19 2.33
CA ASN A 31 29.28 -1.61 2.00
C ASN A 31 28.44 -2.57 2.89
N CYS A 32 27.23 -2.20 3.19
CA CYS A 32 26.31 -3.00 4.00
C CYS A 32 24.85 -2.74 3.62
N GLY A 33 23.93 -3.56 4.15
CA GLY A 33 22.49 -3.34 4.01
C GLY A 33 22.02 -2.06 4.70
N TYR A 34 20.97 -1.47 4.16
CA TYR A 34 20.29 -0.37 4.84
C TYR A 34 19.59 -0.87 6.10
N THR A 35 19.76 -0.15 7.20
CA THR A 35 18.94 -0.35 8.39
C THR A 35 17.55 0.23 8.19
N VAL A 36 16.58 -0.23 9.01
CA VAL A 36 15.20 0.31 9.01
C VAL A 36 15.21 1.84 9.23
N GLY A 37 16.07 2.32 10.14
CA GLY A 37 16.25 3.76 10.38
C GLY A 37 16.80 4.49 9.16
N GLY A 38 17.79 3.91 8.47
CA GLY A 38 18.35 4.45 7.24
C GLY A 38 17.33 4.59 6.12
N ILE A 39 16.56 3.53 5.86
CA ILE A 39 15.47 3.57 4.86
C ILE A 39 14.42 4.64 5.24
N ARG A 40 14.05 4.73 6.53
CA ARG A 40 13.11 5.75 7.00
C ARG A 40 13.61 7.17 6.74
N LEU A 41 14.89 7.43 6.96
CA LEU A 41 15.50 8.74 6.68
C LEU A 41 15.45 9.06 5.18
N ILE A 42 15.82 8.11 4.31
CA ILE A 42 15.79 8.28 2.86
C ILE A 42 14.36 8.60 2.39
N LEU A 43 13.38 7.80 2.81
CA LEU A 43 11.98 8.01 2.44
C LEU A 43 11.46 9.36 2.96
N THR A 44 11.84 9.75 4.17
CA THR A 44 11.48 11.06 4.72
C THR A 44 12.07 12.21 3.89
N ASP A 45 13.31 12.08 3.42
CA ASP A 45 13.94 13.07 2.55
C ASP A 45 13.25 13.14 1.18
N VAL A 46 12.94 12.00 0.60
CA VAL A 46 12.16 11.93 -0.66
C VAL A 46 10.79 12.62 -0.51
N LEU A 47 10.07 12.36 0.59
CA LEU A 47 8.78 13.01 0.84
C LEU A 47 8.91 14.53 1.00
N ARG A 48 10.02 15.01 1.57
CA ARG A 48 10.30 16.46 1.66
C ARG A 48 10.61 17.08 0.31
N ARG A 49 11.44 16.44 -0.51
CA ARG A 49 11.74 16.91 -1.87
C ARG A 49 10.53 16.92 -2.81
N ALA A 50 9.56 16.07 -2.51
CA ALA A 50 8.29 16.01 -3.24
C ALA A 50 7.22 16.97 -2.68
N ASP A 51 7.57 17.85 -1.71
CA ASP A 51 6.67 18.78 -1.02
C ASP A 51 5.46 18.10 -0.34
N ILE A 52 5.52 16.77 -0.13
CA ILE A 52 4.48 16.01 0.58
C ILE A 52 4.66 16.17 2.09
N LYS A 53 5.90 16.27 2.55
CA LYS A 53 6.25 16.43 3.96
C LYS A 53 6.92 17.78 4.22
N PRO A 54 6.43 18.55 5.21
CA PRO A 54 7.02 19.85 5.53
C PRO A 54 8.46 19.73 6.05
N ALA A 55 9.10 20.87 6.23
CA ALA A 55 10.45 21.00 6.77
C ALA A 55 10.59 20.33 8.15
N ARG A 56 11.82 20.15 8.60
CA ARG A 56 12.12 19.53 9.91
C ARG A 56 11.44 20.33 11.04
N GLY A 57 10.86 19.59 12.00
CA GLY A 57 10.18 20.17 13.16
C GLY A 57 8.69 20.40 12.98
N ALA A 58 8.16 20.42 11.75
CA ALA A 58 6.72 20.52 11.51
C ALA A 58 6.04 19.14 11.45
N VAL A 59 4.80 19.10 11.91
CA VAL A 59 3.96 17.90 11.84
C VAL A 59 3.54 17.68 10.38
N GLY A 60 3.63 16.44 9.91
CA GLY A 60 3.24 16.08 8.55
C GLY A 60 3.24 14.58 8.35
N PRO A 61 2.92 14.09 7.14
CA PRO A 61 2.79 12.67 6.83
C PRO A 61 4.02 11.87 7.27
N ARG A 62 3.77 10.71 7.85
CA ARG A 62 4.80 9.74 8.23
C ARG A 62 4.99 8.75 7.11
N VAL A 63 6.13 8.06 7.09
CA VAL A 63 6.38 6.98 6.12
C VAL A 63 5.29 5.90 6.19
N HIS A 64 4.76 5.63 7.39
CA HIS A 64 3.69 4.64 7.58
C HIS A 64 2.36 5.05 6.94
N ASP A 65 2.11 6.35 6.80
CA ASP A 65 0.89 6.86 6.18
C ASP A 65 0.82 6.52 4.67
N LEU A 66 1.97 6.24 4.02
CA LEU A 66 2.00 5.67 2.67
C LEU A 66 1.32 4.30 2.60
N ARG A 67 1.46 3.48 3.64
CA ARG A 67 0.78 2.18 3.75
C ARG A 67 -0.72 2.36 3.86
N HIS A 68 -1.18 3.25 4.75
CA HIS A 68 -2.61 3.57 4.89
C HIS A 68 -3.21 4.08 3.58
N THR A 69 -2.51 4.99 2.89
CA THR A 69 -2.92 5.50 1.59
C THR A 69 -3.05 4.38 0.55
N MET A 70 -2.08 3.48 0.49
CA MET A 70 -2.11 2.34 -0.44
C MET A 70 -3.29 1.41 -0.16
N VAL A 71 -3.57 1.10 1.11
CA VAL A 71 -4.73 0.28 1.51
C VAL A 71 -6.04 0.96 1.06
N GLY A 72 -6.21 2.25 1.35
CA GLY A 72 -7.38 3.02 0.95
C GLY A 72 -7.59 3.05 -0.57
N HIS A 73 -6.53 3.33 -1.34
CA HIS A 73 -6.60 3.31 -2.81
C HIS A 73 -6.97 1.92 -3.35
N ARG A 74 -6.37 0.86 -2.81
CA ARG A 74 -6.67 -0.51 -3.23
C ARG A 74 -8.13 -0.90 -2.97
N MET A 75 -8.67 -0.50 -1.83
CA MET A 75 -10.09 -0.72 -1.51
C MET A 75 -11.01 0.02 -2.48
N ARG A 76 -10.73 1.30 -2.78
CA ARG A 76 -11.49 2.09 -3.76
C ARG A 76 -11.44 1.47 -5.15
N ASP A 77 -10.26 1.04 -5.62
CA ASP A 77 -10.11 0.38 -6.92
C ASP A 77 -11.00 -0.86 -7.02
N TRP A 78 -11.07 -1.67 -5.96
CA TRP A 78 -11.94 -2.85 -5.93
C TRP A 78 -13.42 -2.48 -5.96
N TYR A 79 -13.84 -1.47 -5.20
CA TYR A 79 -15.22 -0.99 -5.25
C TYR A 79 -15.59 -0.50 -6.66
N LYS A 80 -14.75 0.31 -7.28
CA LYS A 80 -14.98 0.83 -8.65
C LYS A 80 -14.99 -0.27 -9.71
N SER A 81 -14.13 -1.27 -9.57
CA SER A 81 -14.06 -2.42 -10.48
C SER A 81 -15.13 -3.49 -10.23
N GLY A 82 -16.05 -3.29 -9.28
CA GLY A 82 -17.07 -4.28 -8.95
C GLY A 82 -16.56 -5.51 -8.20
N ILE A 83 -15.28 -5.56 -7.84
CA ILE A 83 -14.66 -6.66 -7.08
C ILE A 83 -15.13 -6.59 -5.63
N ASN A 84 -15.43 -7.74 -5.02
CA ASN A 84 -15.75 -7.80 -3.60
C ASN A 84 -14.47 -7.59 -2.76
N PRO A 85 -14.34 -6.47 -2.01
CA PRO A 85 -13.15 -6.24 -1.21
C PRO A 85 -12.93 -7.29 -0.13
N GLN A 86 -13.99 -7.84 0.46
CA GLN A 86 -13.89 -8.87 1.50
C GLN A 86 -13.15 -10.12 1.01
N SER A 87 -13.38 -10.54 -0.24
CA SER A 87 -12.67 -11.67 -0.82
C SER A 87 -11.18 -11.39 -1.10
N ARG A 88 -10.79 -10.12 -1.12
CA ARG A 88 -9.41 -9.68 -1.42
C ARG A 88 -8.61 -9.26 -0.17
N LEU A 89 -9.28 -9.02 0.95
CA LEU A 89 -8.61 -8.65 2.21
C LEU A 89 -7.52 -9.64 2.67
N PRO A 90 -7.70 -10.98 2.60
CA PRO A 90 -6.64 -11.90 2.99
C PRO A 90 -5.36 -11.74 2.17
N TYR A 91 -5.50 -11.53 0.86
CA TYR A 91 -4.33 -11.29 -0.01
C TYR A 91 -3.63 -9.96 0.31
N LEU A 92 -4.42 -8.92 0.62
CA LEU A 92 -3.86 -7.64 1.03
C LEU A 92 -3.13 -7.75 2.38
N ALA A 93 -3.71 -8.47 3.35
CA ALA A 93 -3.08 -8.73 4.63
C ALA A 93 -1.72 -9.45 4.45
N THR A 94 -1.68 -10.49 3.62
CA THR A 94 -0.44 -11.21 3.29
C THR A 94 0.59 -10.29 2.63
N TYR A 95 0.17 -9.48 1.66
CA TYR A 95 1.05 -8.51 0.98
C TYR A 95 1.64 -7.49 1.95
N LEU A 96 0.87 -7.05 2.93
CA LEU A 96 1.30 -6.12 3.98
C LEU A 96 2.15 -6.78 5.08
N GLY A 97 2.23 -8.11 5.11
CA GLY A 97 2.91 -8.87 6.16
C GLY A 97 2.15 -8.90 7.48
N HIS A 98 0.83 -8.73 7.44
CA HIS A 98 -0.02 -8.81 8.63
C HIS A 98 -0.29 -10.27 8.99
N LYS A 99 -0.31 -10.57 10.30
CA LYS A 99 -0.65 -11.90 10.82
C LYS A 99 -2.14 -12.19 10.75
N ASP A 100 -2.97 -11.15 10.75
CA ASP A 100 -4.42 -11.24 10.67
C ASP A 100 -5.05 -10.10 9.86
N ILE A 101 -6.29 -10.30 9.43
CA ILE A 101 -7.05 -9.34 8.62
C ILE A 101 -7.41 -8.09 9.43
N ARG A 102 -7.55 -8.19 10.76
CA ARG A 102 -7.93 -7.05 11.62
C ARG A 102 -6.87 -5.96 11.53
N SER A 103 -5.59 -6.33 11.49
CA SER A 103 -4.49 -5.38 11.30
C SER A 103 -4.63 -4.59 9.99
N THR A 104 -5.12 -5.23 8.92
CA THR A 104 -5.38 -4.56 7.64
C THR A 104 -6.55 -3.60 7.72
N LEU A 105 -7.60 -3.94 8.48
CA LEU A 105 -8.73 -3.05 8.71
C LEU A 105 -8.36 -1.83 9.56
N VAL A 106 -7.43 -1.98 10.50
CA VAL A 106 -6.86 -0.85 11.26
C VAL A 106 -6.07 0.09 10.35
N ASP A 107 -5.35 -0.45 9.37
CA ASP A 107 -4.63 0.36 8.38
C ASP A 107 -5.58 1.06 7.38
N LEU A 108 -6.85 0.65 7.33
CA LEU A 108 -7.84 1.26 6.46
C LEU A 108 -8.32 2.59 7.03
N ASN A 109 -7.83 3.69 6.45
CA ASN A 109 -8.36 5.01 6.74
C ASN A 109 -9.66 5.22 5.93
N ILE A 110 -10.78 5.34 6.63
CA ILE A 110 -12.09 5.53 6.00
C ILE A 110 -12.19 6.99 5.55
N THR A 111 -12.18 7.21 4.24
CA THR A 111 -12.37 8.55 3.64
C THR A 111 -13.81 8.71 3.12
N PRO A 112 -14.30 9.95 2.96
CA PRO A 112 -15.61 10.20 2.37
C PRO A 112 -15.80 9.53 1.00
N GLU A 113 -14.77 9.54 0.16
CA GLU A 113 -14.80 8.93 -1.16
C GLU A 113 -14.92 7.40 -1.08
N LEU A 114 -14.24 6.77 -0.12
CA LEU A 114 -14.36 5.32 0.10
C LEU A 114 -15.77 4.95 0.57
N LEU A 115 -16.37 5.76 1.45
CA LEU A 115 -17.75 5.57 1.88
C LEU A 115 -18.75 5.74 0.73
N GLN A 116 -18.52 6.72 -0.15
CA GLN A 116 -19.34 6.93 -1.34
C GLN A 116 -19.27 5.70 -2.27
N ASP A 117 -18.06 5.26 -2.65
CA ASP A 117 -17.84 4.11 -3.53
C ASP A 117 -18.48 2.82 -2.93
N ALA A 118 -18.39 2.62 -1.62
CA ALA A 118 -19.03 1.50 -0.92
C ALA A 118 -20.57 1.62 -0.93
N GLY A 119 -21.10 2.82 -0.70
CA GLY A 119 -22.53 3.10 -0.71
C GLY A 119 -23.17 2.91 -2.09
N GLU A 120 -22.50 3.32 -3.16
CA GLU A 120 -22.95 3.08 -4.54
C GLU A 120 -23.04 1.59 -4.86
N ARG A 121 -22.04 0.82 -4.44
CA ARG A 121 -22.06 -0.63 -4.60
C ARG A 121 -23.20 -1.28 -3.82
N PHE A 122 -23.43 -0.86 -2.58
CA PHE A 122 -24.53 -1.37 -1.76
C PHE A 122 -25.88 -1.11 -2.42
N ARG A 123 -26.11 0.11 -2.96
CA ARG A 123 -27.34 0.46 -3.68
C ARG A 123 -27.55 -0.42 -4.92
N LYS A 124 -26.50 -0.63 -5.73
CA LYS A 124 -26.58 -1.49 -6.92
C LYS A 124 -26.94 -2.93 -6.55
N ASN A 125 -26.26 -3.50 -5.58
CA ASN A 125 -26.50 -4.88 -5.17
C ASN A 125 -27.85 -5.06 -4.43
N GLY A 126 -28.24 -4.07 -3.61
CA GLY A 126 -29.51 -4.05 -2.90
C GLY A 126 -30.71 -3.93 -3.84
N ALA A 127 -30.64 -3.08 -4.85
CA ALA A 127 -31.69 -2.96 -5.87
C ALA A 127 -31.90 -4.28 -6.61
N THR A 128 -30.83 -4.97 -6.99
CA THR A 128 -30.90 -6.28 -7.64
C THR A 128 -31.54 -7.33 -6.74
N ALA A 129 -31.19 -7.36 -5.44
CA ALA A 129 -31.75 -8.31 -4.49
C ALA A 129 -33.25 -8.09 -4.21
N LEU A 130 -33.73 -6.85 -4.25
CA LEU A 130 -35.14 -6.52 -4.10
C LEU A 130 -35.95 -6.94 -5.34
N GLN A 131 -35.46 -6.70 -6.55
CA GLN A 131 -36.11 -7.12 -7.79
C GLN A 131 -36.25 -8.65 -7.92
N THR A 132 -35.25 -9.41 -7.45
CA THR A 132 -35.26 -10.87 -7.43
C THR A 132 -36.35 -11.42 -6.46
N ARG A 133 -36.68 -10.67 -5.38
CA ARG A 133 -37.73 -11.06 -4.43
C ARG A 133 -39.15 -10.85 -4.94
N GLU A 134 -39.34 -9.83 -5.78
CA GLU A 134 -40.67 -9.56 -6.41
C GLU A 134 -41.00 -10.48 -7.58
N SER A 135 -40.00 -11.22 -8.10
CA SER A 135 -40.18 -12.15 -9.23
C SER A 135 -40.31 -13.61 -8.83
N LEU A 136 -40.42 -13.93 -7.53
CA LEU A 136 -40.72 -15.28 -7.05
C LEU A 136 -42.25 -15.45 -6.90
N PRO A 137 -42.87 -16.45 -7.59
CA PRO A 137 -44.31 -16.72 -7.55
C PRO A 137 -44.79 -17.15 -6.18
#